data_9d5bca1b54abbcc142df91f34aacab03
#
_entry.id   9d5bca1b54abbcc142df91f34aacab03
#
_cell.length_a   1.000
_cell.length_b   1.000
_cell.length_c   1.000
_cell.angle_alpha   90.00
_cell.angle_beta   90.00
_cell.angle_gamma   90.00
#
_symmetry.space_group_name_H-M   'P 1'
#
loop_
_entity.id
_entity.type
_entity.pdbx_description
1 polymer ?
#
loop_
_entity_poly.entity_id
_entity_poly.type
_entity_poly.pdbx_seq_one_letter_code
_entity_poly.pdbx_strand_id
1 'polypeptide(L)'
;MYFLQSVNLFEDQWSFIILRDMLLLKRATIKEFKSSREKIDDHTLSKTLRKLCISGYIKILYYGSSKSNCKRYIVSSKGLSLLPILMELYLFSCDRFEESLLSPFELNFKKEATQNCTLLKKKIIREYHNFSQKLKIEVAFS
;
A
#
# COMPACT_ATOMS: atom_id res chain seq x y z
N MET A 1 -23.51 10.73 0.50
CA MET A 1 -22.54 11.83 0.68
C MET A 1 -21.11 11.28 0.57
N TYR A 2 -20.35 11.85 -0.31
CA TYR A 2 -19.00 11.35 -0.63
C TYR A 2 -18.02 11.44 0.52
N PHE A 3 -18.12 12.48 1.34
CA PHE A 3 -17.24 12.65 2.50
C PHE A 3 -17.45 11.52 3.52
N LEU A 4 -18.68 11.12 3.76
CA LEU A 4 -18.97 10.01 4.67
C LEU A 4 -18.37 8.69 4.17
N GLN A 5 -18.45 8.45 2.87
CA GLN A 5 -17.83 7.25 2.27
C GLN A 5 -16.32 7.26 2.47
N SER A 6 -15.68 8.41 2.33
CA SER A 6 -14.24 8.56 2.57
C SER A 6 -13.91 8.34 4.05
N VAL A 7 -14.71 8.88 4.96
CA VAL A 7 -14.50 8.69 6.41
C VAL A 7 -14.66 7.24 6.81
N ASN A 8 -15.59 6.51 6.19
CA ASN A 8 -15.78 5.08 6.48
C ASN A 8 -14.54 4.24 6.19
N LEU A 9 -13.69 4.67 5.25
CA LEU A 9 -12.42 4.00 5.02
C LEU A 9 -11.49 4.10 6.23
N PHE A 10 -11.55 5.20 6.98
CA PHE A 10 -10.72 5.41 8.17
C PHE A 10 -11.11 4.53 9.35
N GLU A 11 -12.32 3.98 9.36
CA GLU A 11 -12.72 3.03 10.41
C GLU A 11 -12.01 1.69 10.28
N ASP A 12 -11.48 1.40 9.10
CA ASP A 12 -10.78 0.14 8.82
C ASP A 12 -9.27 0.38 8.81
N GLN A 13 -8.65 0.23 9.97
CA GLN A 13 -7.20 0.38 10.12
C GLN A 13 -6.41 -0.53 9.18
N TRP A 14 -6.90 -1.74 8.93
CA TRP A 14 -6.19 -2.71 8.10
C TRP A 14 -6.15 -2.31 6.63
N SER A 15 -7.17 -1.64 6.13
CA SER A 15 -7.17 -1.09 4.76
C SER A 15 -6.01 -0.12 4.56
N PHE A 16 -5.79 0.78 5.51
CA PHE A 16 -4.68 1.73 5.44
C PHE A 16 -3.32 1.05 5.59
N ILE A 17 -3.21 0.07 6.46
CA ILE A 17 -1.95 -0.69 6.65
C ILE A 17 -1.58 -1.41 5.36
N ILE A 18 -2.54 -2.07 4.72
CA ILE A 18 -2.29 -2.79 3.46
C ILE A 18 -1.93 -1.81 2.34
N LEU A 19 -2.66 -0.72 2.19
CA LEU A 19 -2.35 0.29 1.16
C LEU A 19 -0.96 0.91 1.37
N ARG A 20 -0.58 1.19 2.63
CA ARG A 20 0.76 1.63 2.98
C ARG A 20 1.82 0.63 2.52
N ASP A 21 1.62 -0.63 2.86
CA ASP A 21 2.56 -1.70 2.50
C ASP A 21 2.68 -1.85 0.98
N MET A 22 1.59 -1.69 0.26
CA MET A 22 1.60 -1.75 -1.20
C MET A 22 2.34 -0.57 -1.81
N LEU A 23 2.00 0.64 -1.40
CA LEU A 23 2.54 1.87 -2.03
C LEU A 23 3.97 2.19 -1.60
N LEU A 24 4.27 2.05 -0.31
CA LEU A 24 5.58 2.42 0.22
C LEU A 24 6.58 1.27 0.20
N LEU A 25 6.15 0.05 0.43
CA LEU A 25 7.03 -1.13 0.50
C LEU A 25 6.90 -2.04 -0.72
N LYS A 26 6.05 -1.70 -1.68
CA LYS A 26 5.83 -2.45 -2.93
C LYS A 26 5.48 -3.92 -2.69
N ARG A 27 4.70 -4.18 -1.65
CA ARG A 27 4.19 -5.53 -1.38
C ARG A 27 3.01 -5.83 -2.31
N ALA A 28 2.96 -7.06 -2.79
CA ALA A 28 1.98 -7.46 -3.80
C ALA A 28 1.43 -8.87 -3.59
N THR A 29 1.93 -9.62 -2.63
CA THR A 29 1.49 -11.01 -2.38
C THR A 29 0.96 -11.17 -0.96
N ILE A 30 0.11 -12.17 -0.76
CA ILE A 30 -0.41 -12.51 0.57
C ILE A 30 0.75 -12.77 1.55
N LYS A 31 1.77 -13.50 1.13
CA LYS A 31 2.94 -13.80 1.95
C LYS A 31 3.64 -12.50 2.40
N GLU A 32 3.79 -11.55 1.49
CA GLU A 32 4.41 -10.27 1.80
C GLU A 32 3.56 -9.44 2.77
N PHE A 33 2.23 -9.42 2.59
CA PHE A 33 1.35 -8.71 3.52
C PHE A 33 1.41 -9.30 4.92
N LYS A 34 1.53 -10.62 5.03
CA LYS A 34 1.63 -11.30 6.34
C LYS A 34 2.94 -11.01 7.05
N SER A 35 3.96 -10.55 6.36
CA SER A 35 5.24 -10.16 6.97
C SER A 35 5.21 -8.74 7.55
N SER A 36 4.07 -8.06 7.52
CA SER A 36 3.89 -6.74 8.12
C SER A 36 4.14 -6.77 9.63
N ARG A 37 4.66 -5.65 10.17
CA ARG A 37 4.90 -5.49 11.61
C ARG A 37 3.64 -5.70 12.44
N GLU A 38 2.52 -5.27 11.91
CA GLU A 38 1.22 -5.32 12.60
C GLU A 38 0.64 -6.73 12.67
N LYS A 39 1.25 -7.68 11.97
CA LYS A 39 0.91 -9.12 12.02
C LYS A 39 -0.58 -9.41 11.83
N ILE A 40 -1.08 -9.08 10.67
CA ILE A 40 -2.47 -9.35 10.31
C ILE A 40 -2.71 -10.87 10.23
N ASP A 41 -3.83 -11.34 10.79
CA ASP A 41 -4.24 -12.74 10.66
C ASP A 41 -4.84 -13.02 9.27
N ASP A 42 -4.89 -14.31 8.91
CA ASP A 42 -5.32 -14.74 7.57
C ASP A 42 -6.76 -14.32 7.24
N HIS A 43 -7.66 -14.44 8.21
CA HIS A 43 -9.05 -14.09 8.01
C HIS A 43 -9.23 -12.58 7.76
N THR A 44 -8.60 -11.77 8.57
CA THR A 44 -8.65 -10.30 8.46
C THR A 44 -8.00 -9.85 7.15
N LEU A 45 -6.88 -10.45 6.78
CA LEU A 45 -6.19 -10.13 5.52
C LEU A 45 -7.08 -10.42 4.31
N SER A 46 -7.66 -11.63 4.25
CA SER A 46 -8.56 -12.01 3.14
C SER A 46 -9.76 -11.08 3.05
N LYS A 47 -10.37 -10.77 4.18
CA LYS A 47 -11.52 -9.87 4.26
C LYS A 47 -11.17 -8.46 3.80
N THR A 48 -10.03 -7.95 4.22
CA THR A 48 -9.57 -6.60 3.88
C THR A 48 -9.22 -6.50 2.39
N LEU A 49 -8.49 -7.46 1.86
CA LEU A 49 -8.16 -7.50 0.43
C LEU A 49 -9.42 -7.55 -0.43
N ARG A 50 -10.38 -8.37 -0.06
CA ARG A 50 -11.66 -8.46 -0.76
C ARG A 50 -12.41 -7.12 -0.74
N LYS A 51 -12.48 -6.48 0.42
CA LYS A 51 -13.12 -5.18 0.58
C LYS A 51 -12.45 -4.12 -0.30
N LEU A 52 -11.13 -4.07 -0.30
CA LEU A 52 -10.38 -3.13 -1.13
C LEU A 52 -10.58 -3.36 -2.63
N CYS A 53 -10.67 -4.61 -3.05
CA CYS A 53 -10.99 -4.96 -4.44
C CYS A 53 -12.39 -4.51 -4.83
N ILE A 54 -13.39 -4.82 -4.01
CA ILE A 54 -14.79 -4.45 -4.28
C ILE A 54 -14.95 -2.93 -4.33
N SER A 55 -14.26 -2.21 -3.44
CA SER A 55 -14.29 -0.76 -3.39
C SER A 55 -13.45 -0.08 -4.48
N GLY A 56 -12.71 -0.86 -5.28
CA GLY A 56 -11.95 -0.36 -6.42
C GLY A 56 -10.61 0.26 -6.09
N TYR A 57 -10.09 0.12 -4.87
CA TYR A 57 -8.79 0.66 -4.47
C TYR A 57 -7.61 -0.19 -4.92
N ILE A 58 -7.82 -1.50 -5.06
CA ILE A 58 -6.79 -2.42 -5.55
C ILE A 58 -7.36 -3.34 -6.62
N LYS A 59 -6.46 -3.94 -7.40
CA LYS A 59 -6.79 -4.91 -8.45
C LYS A 59 -5.96 -6.15 -8.25
N ILE A 60 -6.49 -7.29 -8.75
CA ILE A 60 -5.79 -8.57 -8.71
C ILE A 60 -5.24 -8.87 -10.10
N LEU A 61 -3.96 -9.24 -10.16
CA LEU A 61 -3.32 -9.81 -11.33
C LEU A 61 -3.15 -11.31 -11.09
N TYR A 62 -3.55 -12.12 -12.05
CA TYR A 62 -3.42 -13.57 -11.96
C TYR A 62 -2.24 -14.06 -12.80
N TYR A 63 -1.37 -14.84 -12.16
CA TYR A 63 -0.27 -15.51 -12.82
C TYR A 63 -0.70 -16.86 -13.34
N GLY A 64 -0.46 -17.13 -14.63
CA GLY A 64 -0.70 -18.44 -15.20
C GLY A 64 -2.16 -18.86 -15.16
N SER A 65 -2.48 -19.97 -15.84
CA SER A 65 -3.86 -20.39 -16.10
C SER A 65 -4.49 -21.30 -15.05
N SER A 66 -3.76 -21.76 -14.02
CA SER A 66 -4.29 -22.88 -13.24
C SER A 66 -3.99 -22.94 -11.76
N LYS A 67 -3.31 -21.94 -11.16
CA LYS A 67 -2.96 -22.03 -9.74
C LYS A 67 -3.45 -20.82 -8.96
N SER A 68 -4.33 -21.06 -8.01
CA SER A 68 -4.91 -20.05 -7.11
C SER A 68 -3.89 -19.29 -6.28
N ASN A 69 -2.65 -19.76 -6.19
CA ASN A 69 -1.59 -19.15 -5.40
C ASN A 69 -0.76 -18.11 -6.16
N CYS A 70 -1.09 -17.85 -7.41
CA CYS A 70 -0.33 -16.95 -8.26
C CYS A 70 -1.03 -15.61 -8.44
N LYS A 71 -1.47 -15.03 -7.33
CA LYS A 71 -2.10 -13.71 -7.34
C LYS A 71 -1.09 -12.63 -6.98
N ARG A 72 -1.18 -11.52 -7.70
CA ARG A 72 -0.49 -10.28 -7.34
C ARG A 72 -1.52 -9.19 -7.19
N TYR A 73 -1.35 -8.35 -6.19
CA TYR A 73 -2.26 -7.23 -5.92
C TYR A 73 -1.57 -5.94 -6.29
N ILE A 74 -2.26 -5.07 -7.02
CA ILE A 74 -1.75 -3.73 -7.37
C ILE A 74 -2.76 -2.68 -6.98
N VAL A 75 -2.26 -1.48 -6.67
CA VAL A 75 -3.10 -0.32 -6.34
C VAL A 75 -3.64 0.29 -7.62
N SER A 76 -4.94 0.58 -7.64
CA SER A 76 -5.60 1.24 -8.75
C SER A 76 -5.34 2.76 -8.73
N SER A 77 -5.78 3.47 -9.77
CA SER A 77 -5.73 4.93 -9.79
C SER A 77 -6.49 5.54 -8.61
N LYS A 78 -7.63 4.96 -8.25
CA LYS A 78 -8.40 5.37 -7.07
C LYS A 78 -7.60 5.18 -5.79
N GLY A 79 -6.92 4.05 -5.65
CA GLY A 79 -6.06 3.78 -4.50
C GLY A 79 -4.86 4.73 -4.43
N LEU A 80 -4.24 5.05 -5.58
CA LEU A 80 -3.14 6.00 -5.64
C LEU A 80 -3.54 7.40 -5.17
N SER A 81 -4.80 7.78 -5.36
CA SER A 81 -5.30 9.08 -4.90
C SER A 81 -5.31 9.24 -3.38
N LEU A 82 -5.18 8.12 -2.64
CA LEU A 82 -5.06 8.14 -1.18
C LEU A 82 -3.63 8.39 -0.70
N LEU A 83 -2.65 8.42 -1.60
CA LEU A 83 -1.25 8.58 -1.21
C LEU A 83 -0.98 9.82 -0.35
N PRO A 84 -1.53 11.02 -0.64
CA PRO A 84 -1.32 12.18 0.22
C PRO A 84 -1.74 11.94 1.67
N ILE A 85 -2.89 11.31 1.88
CA ILE A 85 -3.39 10.98 3.22
C ILE A 85 -2.49 9.97 3.91
N LEU A 86 -2.08 8.93 3.19
CA LEU A 86 -1.18 7.90 3.72
C LEU A 86 0.17 8.49 4.11
N MET A 87 0.70 9.39 3.30
CA MET A 87 1.98 10.07 3.60
C MET A 87 1.87 10.92 4.86
N GLU A 88 0.79 11.67 5.02
CA GLU A 88 0.57 12.50 6.20
C GLU A 88 0.43 11.64 7.47
N LEU A 89 -0.33 10.55 7.40
CA LEU A 89 -0.47 9.62 8.53
C LEU A 89 0.89 8.96 8.87
N TYR A 90 1.63 8.57 7.86
CA TYR A 90 2.93 7.93 8.07
C TYR A 90 3.94 8.90 8.68
N LEU A 91 3.99 10.13 8.17
CA LEU A 91 4.85 11.18 8.72
C LEU A 91 4.46 11.54 10.15
N PHE A 92 3.18 11.66 10.44
CA PHE A 92 2.67 11.88 11.78
C PHE A 92 3.14 10.78 12.74
N SER A 93 3.08 9.52 12.30
CA SER A 93 3.55 8.38 13.11
C SER A 93 5.07 8.46 13.35
N CYS A 94 5.85 8.81 12.33
CA CYS A 94 7.30 8.97 12.48
C CYS A 94 7.66 10.09 13.45
N ASP A 95 6.91 11.18 13.45
CA ASP A 95 7.17 12.34 14.31
C ASP A 95 6.84 12.08 15.78
N ARG A 96 6.02 11.09 16.09
CA ARG A 96 5.62 10.75 17.46
C ARG A 96 6.66 9.91 18.20
N PHE A 97 7.59 9.30 17.49
CA PHE A 97 8.60 8.42 18.09
C PHE A 97 9.97 9.06 18.01
N GLU A 98 10.82 8.73 18.98
CA GLU A 98 12.22 9.12 18.92
C GLU A 98 12.90 8.48 17.71
N GLU A 99 13.81 9.21 17.09
CA GLU A 99 14.51 8.74 15.89
C GLU A 99 15.24 7.40 16.11
N SER A 100 15.71 7.17 17.35
CA SER A 100 16.33 5.90 17.72
C SER A 100 15.43 4.68 17.59
N LEU A 101 14.11 4.88 17.61
CA LEU A 101 13.11 3.81 17.49
C LEU A 101 12.63 3.58 16.06
N LEU A 102 12.99 4.48 15.15
CA LEU A 102 12.58 4.39 13.75
C LEU A 102 13.52 3.49 12.96
N SER A 103 12.95 2.73 12.01
CA SER A 103 13.72 1.94 11.05
C SER A 103 14.47 2.85 10.08
N PRO A 104 15.52 2.36 9.40
CA PRO A 104 16.18 3.14 8.35
C PRO A 104 15.23 3.66 7.28
N PHE A 105 14.22 2.89 6.91
CA PHE A 105 13.20 3.31 5.95
C PHE A 105 12.39 4.50 6.48
N GLU A 106 11.94 4.42 7.73
CA GLU A 106 11.15 5.48 8.36
C GLU A 106 11.96 6.77 8.53
N LEU A 107 13.23 6.66 8.93
CA LEU A 107 14.14 7.80 9.03
C LEU A 107 14.34 8.48 7.68
N ASN A 108 14.58 7.70 6.65
CA ASN A 108 14.77 8.23 5.30
C ASN A 108 13.49 8.89 4.77
N PHE A 109 12.33 8.26 4.99
CA PHE A 109 11.04 8.81 4.61
C PHE A 109 10.81 10.18 5.30
N LYS A 110 11.03 10.25 6.60
CA LYS A 110 10.88 11.48 7.37
C LYS A 110 11.79 12.59 6.84
N LYS A 111 13.03 12.25 6.55
CA LYS A 111 14.02 13.20 6.00
C LYS A 111 13.57 13.74 4.63
N GLU A 112 13.22 12.86 3.71
CA GLU A 112 12.79 13.27 2.37
C GLU A 112 11.48 14.06 2.41
N ALA A 113 10.52 13.66 3.22
CA ALA A 113 9.24 14.35 3.37
C ALA A 113 9.43 15.76 3.97
N THR A 114 10.34 15.91 4.91
CA THR A 114 10.65 17.21 5.52
C THR A 114 11.35 18.15 4.54
N GLN A 115 12.23 17.62 3.70
CA GLN A 115 12.94 18.39 2.70
C GLN A 115 12.02 18.86 1.57
N ASN A 116 11.23 17.95 1.00
CA ASN A 116 10.30 18.27 -0.09
C ASN A 116 9.25 17.17 -0.23
N CYS A 117 8.12 17.35 0.43
CA CYS A 117 7.02 16.38 0.42
C CYS A 117 6.42 16.17 -0.99
N THR A 118 6.30 17.23 -1.77
CA THR A 118 5.78 17.15 -3.14
C THR A 118 6.68 16.30 -4.03
N LEU A 119 7.99 16.48 -3.92
CA LEU A 119 8.96 15.69 -4.68
C LEU A 119 8.92 14.22 -4.26
N LEU A 120 8.84 13.96 -2.97
CA LEU A 120 8.73 12.60 -2.45
C LEU A 120 7.47 11.90 -2.96
N LYS A 121 6.34 12.60 -2.96
CA LYS A 121 5.08 12.06 -3.49
C LYS A 121 5.21 11.68 -4.97
N LYS A 122 5.79 12.54 -5.79
CA LYS A 122 6.03 12.25 -7.21
C LYS A 122 6.95 11.05 -7.40
N LYS A 123 7.99 10.95 -6.58
CA LYS A 123 8.93 9.82 -6.60
C LYS A 123 8.21 8.50 -6.29
N ILE A 124 7.39 8.48 -5.25
CA ILE A 124 6.63 7.28 -4.85
C ILE A 124 5.69 6.86 -5.98
N ILE A 125 4.94 7.78 -6.57
CA ILE A 125 4.02 7.49 -7.66
C ILE A 125 4.77 6.89 -8.85
N ARG A 126 5.89 7.49 -9.24
CA ARG A 126 6.71 7.01 -10.35
C ARG A 126 7.27 5.62 -10.08
N GLU A 127 7.84 5.41 -8.92
CA GLU A 127 8.42 4.12 -8.55
C GLU A 127 7.34 3.03 -8.47
N TYR A 128 6.16 3.37 -7.95
CA TYR A 128 5.07 2.42 -7.90
C TYR A 128 4.53 2.12 -9.29
N HIS A 129 4.42 3.11 -10.15
CA HIS A 129 4.02 2.91 -11.55
C HIS A 129 4.97 1.94 -12.25
N ASN A 130 6.27 2.14 -12.11
CA ASN A 130 7.28 1.25 -12.71
C ASN A 130 7.16 -0.17 -12.15
N PHE A 131 6.96 -0.30 -10.84
CA PHE A 131 6.77 -1.59 -10.18
C PHE A 131 5.52 -2.30 -10.70
N SER A 132 4.39 -1.61 -10.79
CA SER A 132 3.14 -2.20 -11.26
C SER A 132 3.21 -2.61 -12.73
N GLN A 133 3.90 -1.83 -13.58
CA GLN A 133 4.12 -2.19 -14.98
C GLN A 133 4.98 -3.46 -15.12
N LYS A 134 6.02 -3.58 -14.30
CA LYS A 134 6.83 -4.81 -14.23
C LYS A 134 5.98 -6.02 -13.89
N LEU A 135 5.13 -5.91 -12.86
CA LEU A 135 4.24 -7.01 -12.48
C LEU A 135 3.27 -7.39 -13.60
N LYS A 136 2.72 -6.41 -14.31
CA LYS A 136 1.81 -6.68 -15.43
C LYS A 136 2.52 -7.41 -16.57
N ILE A 137 3.76 -7.05 -16.85
CA ILE A 137 4.58 -7.73 -17.86
C ILE A 137 4.88 -9.17 -17.43
N GLU A 138 5.29 -9.37 -16.19
CA GLU A 138 5.55 -10.72 -15.66
C GLU A 138 4.31 -11.61 -15.75
N VAL A 139 3.14 -11.07 -15.42
CA VAL A 139 1.87 -11.79 -15.50
C VAL A 139 1.52 -12.14 -16.96
N ALA A 140 1.75 -11.21 -17.89
CA ALA A 140 1.43 -11.43 -19.30
C ALA A 140 2.30 -12.52 -19.95
N PHE A 141 3.54 -12.72 -19.46
CA PHE A 141 4.47 -13.70 -20.02
C PHE A 141 4.62 -14.97 -19.16
N SER A 142 3.81 -15.11 -18.13
CA SER A 142 3.79 -16.33 -17.30
C SER A 142 2.76 -17.39 -17.81
#